data_fb218137c6a8beee34367efb972ae61a
#
_entry.id   fb218137c6a8beee34367efb972ae61a
#
_cell.length_a   1.000
_cell.length_b   1.000
_cell.length_c   1.000
_cell.angle_alpha   90.00
_cell.angle_beta   90.00
_cell.angle_gamma   90.00
#
_symmetry.space_group_name_H-M   'P 1'
#
loop_
_entity.id
_entity.type
_entity.pdbx_description
1 polymer ?
#
loop_
_entity_poly.entity_id
_entity_poly.type
_entity_poly.pdbx_seq_one_letter_code
_entity_poly.pdbx_strand_id
1 'polypeptide(L)'
;SVPDDAIVTFSERLLIKGKLVVHTSGSVAMKTLSNKNRKGVFYPLQSFSKNSEVDFSVIPICIEADNDFDLDLLKQLGDSISKNVLAVSSEKREKIHLSAVIVNNFVNYLYQVANDLMQEQSLSFDLLKPLIMETANKINHLSPANAQTGPAKRNDKKTIEKQLNLLKESPYKDIYQDLTNSILKKYNNH
;
A
#
# COMPACT_ATOMS: atom_id res chain seq x y z
N SER A 1 -12.53 12.99 5.77
CA SER A 1 -11.68 12.26 6.72
C SER A 1 -10.75 13.23 7.43
N VAL A 2 -10.28 12.87 8.61
CA VAL A 2 -9.27 13.61 9.38
C VAL A 2 -7.95 12.83 9.31
N PRO A 3 -6.78 13.47 9.52
CA PRO A 3 -5.50 12.78 9.66
C PRO A 3 -5.53 11.75 10.80
N ASP A 4 -4.72 10.70 10.72
CA ASP A 4 -4.71 9.58 11.65
C ASP A 4 -4.44 10.03 13.10
N ASP A 5 -3.52 10.96 13.31
CA ASP A 5 -3.19 11.56 14.62
C ASP A 5 -4.33 12.39 15.23
N ALA A 6 -5.24 12.87 14.41
CA ALA A 6 -6.39 13.65 14.87
C ALA A 6 -7.62 12.79 15.24
N ILE A 7 -7.68 11.51 14.87
CA ILE A 7 -8.87 10.63 15.01
C ILE A 7 -9.32 10.56 16.47
N VAL A 8 -8.41 10.32 17.39
CA VAL A 8 -8.72 10.18 18.83
C VAL A 8 -9.35 11.47 19.38
N THR A 9 -8.62 12.57 19.26
CA THR A 9 -9.06 13.88 19.77
C THR A 9 -10.36 14.34 19.10
N PHE A 10 -10.51 14.10 17.81
CA PHE A 10 -11.73 14.43 17.08
C PHE A 10 -12.91 13.62 17.62
N SER A 11 -12.76 12.31 17.82
CA SER A 11 -13.82 11.43 18.32
C SER A 11 -14.29 11.82 19.75
N GLU A 12 -13.37 12.28 20.59
CA GLU A 12 -13.67 12.77 21.95
C GLU A 12 -14.47 14.07 21.96
N ARG A 13 -14.23 14.95 20.98
CA ARG A 13 -14.89 16.26 20.85
C ARG A 13 -16.26 16.20 20.18
N LEU A 14 -16.67 15.06 19.63
CA LEU A 14 -17.99 14.92 19.05
C LEU A 14 -19.08 15.15 20.13
N LEU A 15 -20.01 16.06 19.82
CA LEU A 15 -21.13 16.37 20.71
C LEU A 15 -22.25 15.32 20.67
N ILE A 16 -22.25 14.45 19.65
CA ILE A 16 -23.19 13.35 19.50
C ILE A 16 -22.86 12.20 20.47
N LYS A 17 -23.88 11.47 20.92
CA LYS A 17 -23.73 10.29 21.78
C LYS A 17 -24.55 9.11 21.25
N GLY A 18 -24.10 7.88 21.51
CA GLY A 18 -24.80 6.65 21.19
C GLY A 18 -24.94 6.38 19.67
N LYS A 19 -24.21 7.09 18.83
CA LYS A 19 -24.18 6.87 17.36
C LYS A 19 -23.06 5.94 16.97
N LEU A 20 -23.18 5.28 15.81
CA LEU A 20 -22.04 4.60 15.23
C LEU A 20 -21.09 5.65 14.62
N VAL A 21 -19.86 5.69 15.14
CA VAL A 21 -18.79 6.55 14.65
C VAL A 21 -17.70 5.67 14.05
N VAL A 22 -17.35 5.92 12.81
CA VAL A 22 -16.33 5.16 12.09
C VAL A 22 -15.17 6.05 11.67
N HIS A 23 -13.97 5.49 11.63
CA HIS A 23 -12.85 6.11 10.93
C HIS A 23 -12.48 5.31 9.67
N THR A 24 -11.71 5.94 8.78
CA THR A 24 -11.29 5.35 7.50
C THR A 24 -9.79 5.07 7.44
N SER A 25 -9.11 5.02 8.59
CA SER A 25 -7.66 4.76 8.67
C SER A 25 -7.35 3.28 8.53
N GLY A 26 -6.28 2.97 7.79
CA GLY A 26 -5.70 1.63 7.71
C GLY A 26 -4.87 1.25 8.93
N SER A 27 -4.27 2.23 9.64
CA SER A 27 -3.29 2.03 10.71
C SER A 27 -3.85 2.21 12.12
N VAL A 28 -4.89 3.04 12.32
CA VAL A 28 -5.43 3.35 13.63
C VAL A 28 -6.34 2.23 14.14
N ALA A 29 -6.14 1.77 15.36
CA ALA A 29 -6.98 0.74 15.96
C ALA A 29 -8.38 1.29 16.30
N MET A 30 -9.44 0.51 16.03
CA MET A 30 -10.83 0.89 16.32
C MET A 30 -11.05 1.29 17.78
N LYS A 31 -10.40 0.58 18.71
CA LYS A 31 -10.51 0.82 20.15
C LYS A 31 -10.10 2.22 20.61
N THR A 32 -9.34 2.97 19.78
CA THR A 32 -8.91 4.34 20.11
C THR A 32 -10.01 5.37 19.97
N LEU A 33 -11.10 5.06 19.27
CA LEU A 33 -12.29 5.92 19.23
C LEU A 33 -12.93 6.06 20.60
N SER A 34 -13.53 7.23 20.85
CA SER A 34 -14.20 7.56 22.13
C SER A 34 -15.33 6.59 22.48
N ASN A 35 -15.39 6.18 23.75
CA ASN A 35 -16.45 5.33 24.28
C ASN A 35 -17.84 6.02 24.39
N LYS A 36 -17.96 7.32 24.06
CA LYS A 36 -19.24 8.03 24.01
C LYS A 36 -20.17 7.53 22.91
N ASN A 37 -19.61 6.84 21.93
CA ASN A 37 -20.28 6.35 20.74
C ASN A 37 -19.94 4.89 20.47
N ARG A 38 -20.78 4.18 19.69
CA ARG A 38 -20.45 2.87 19.14
C ARG A 38 -19.33 3.08 18.10
N LYS A 39 -18.43 2.13 17.99
CA LYS A 39 -17.19 2.28 17.22
C LYS A 39 -17.19 1.38 16.02
N GLY A 40 -16.58 1.85 14.97
CA GLY A 40 -16.33 1.05 13.78
C GLY A 40 -15.19 1.59 12.95
N VAL A 41 -14.84 0.80 11.95
CA VAL A 41 -13.92 1.17 10.88
C VAL A 41 -14.57 0.88 9.54
N PHE A 42 -14.37 1.78 8.60
CA PHE A 42 -14.75 1.61 7.21
C PHE A 42 -13.60 2.09 6.33
N TYR A 43 -12.67 1.17 6.01
CA TYR A 43 -11.40 1.49 5.35
C TYR A 43 -11.38 0.99 3.90
N PRO A 44 -11.59 1.86 2.90
CA PRO A 44 -11.34 1.54 1.51
C PRO A 44 -9.83 1.39 1.27
N LEU A 45 -9.40 0.21 0.79
CA LEU A 45 -8.01 -0.09 0.51
C LEU A 45 -7.62 0.48 -0.87
N GLN A 46 -7.39 1.78 -0.92
CA GLN A 46 -7.07 2.49 -2.15
C GLN A 46 -6.27 3.77 -1.86
N SER A 47 -5.50 4.20 -2.85
CA SER A 47 -4.89 5.53 -2.91
C SER A 47 -5.82 6.48 -3.66
N PHE A 48 -6.22 7.58 -3.02
CA PHE A 48 -7.12 8.57 -3.59
C PHE A 48 -6.35 9.82 -4.02
N SER A 49 -6.45 10.18 -5.29
CA SER A 49 -5.93 11.44 -5.84
C SER A 49 -7.09 12.35 -6.22
N LYS A 50 -6.94 13.68 -6.01
CA LYS A 50 -8.02 14.66 -6.20
C LYS A 50 -8.65 14.65 -7.60
N ASN A 51 -7.89 14.25 -8.63
CA ASN A 51 -8.27 14.36 -10.03
C ASN A 51 -8.42 12.99 -10.72
N SER A 52 -8.44 11.87 -9.98
CA SER A 52 -8.64 10.55 -10.58
C SER A 52 -10.06 10.05 -10.29
N GLU A 53 -10.75 9.60 -11.33
CA GLU A 53 -11.95 8.81 -11.17
C GLU A 53 -11.58 7.45 -10.57
N VAL A 54 -12.34 7.03 -9.58
CA VAL A 54 -12.10 5.79 -8.84
C VAL A 54 -13.32 4.91 -8.95
N ASP A 55 -13.15 3.73 -9.53
CA ASP A 55 -14.19 2.70 -9.54
C ASP A 55 -14.27 2.00 -8.18
N PHE A 56 -15.20 2.43 -7.34
CA PHE A 56 -15.41 1.83 -6.03
C PHE A 56 -15.82 0.36 -6.09
N SER A 57 -16.43 -0.10 -7.18
CA SER A 57 -16.93 -1.47 -7.31
C SER A 57 -15.86 -2.55 -7.15
N VAL A 58 -14.60 -2.22 -7.43
CA VAL A 58 -13.44 -3.14 -7.36
C VAL A 58 -12.56 -2.92 -6.13
N ILE A 59 -12.80 -1.84 -5.35
CA ILE A 59 -11.97 -1.51 -4.19
C ILE A 59 -12.33 -2.41 -3.01
N PRO A 60 -11.38 -3.13 -2.40
CA PRO A 60 -11.62 -3.83 -1.15
C PRO A 60 -11.95 -2.84 -0.02
N ILE A 61 -13.01 -3.10 0.73
CA ILE A 61 -13.40 -2.31 1.90
C ILE A 61 -13.23 -3.18 3.15
N CYS A 62 -12.33 -2.79 4.03
CA CYS A 62 -12.14 -3.44 5.32
C CYS A 62 -13.06 -2.79 6.35
N ILE A 63 -13.87 -3.60 7.03
CA ILE A 63 -14.81 -3.14 8.06
C ILE A 63 -14.51 -3.79 9.40
N GLU A 64 -14.80 -3.07 10.49
CA GLU A 64 -14.70 -3.55 11.87
C GLU A 64 -15.75 -2.84 12.72
N ALA A 65 -16.36 -3.53 13.68
CA ALA A 65 -17.29 -2.95 14.65
C ALA A 65 -17.24 -3.71 15.99
N ASP A 66 -17.70 -3.07 17.07
CA ASP A 66 -17.75 -3.67 18.41
C ASP A 66 -18.83 -4.74 18.57
N ASN A 67 -19.82 -4.81 17.66
CA ASN A 67 -20.96 -5.73 17.74
C ASN A 67 -21.47 -6.10 16.34
N ASP A 68 -22.21 -7.21 16.27
CA ASP A 68 -22.69 -7.76 15.01
C ASP A 68 -23.68 -6.85 14.28
N PHE A 69 -24.56 -6.13 15.02
CA PHE A 69 -25.52 -5.20 14.42
C PHE A 69 -24.81 -4.08 13.64
N ASP A 70 -23.80 -3.47 14.23
CA ASP A 70 -23.02 -2.41 13.58
C ASP A 70 -22.14 -2.98 12.45
N LEU A 71 -21.61 -4.19 12.62
CA LEU A 71 -20.84 -4.87 11.58
C LEU A 71 -21.72 -5.15 10.34
N ASP A 72 -22.93 -5.64 10.54
CA ASP A 72 -23.90 -5.87 9.46
C ASP A 72 -24.30 -4.56 8.76
N LEU A 73 -24.48 -3.48 9.52
CA LEU A 73 -24.75 -2.15 8.95
C LEU A 73 -23.59 -1.67 8.06
N LEU A 74 -22.35 -1.80 8.54
CA LEU A 74 -21.18 -1.43 7.75
C LEU A 74 -21.01 -2.34 6.53
N LYS A 75 -21.35 -3.62 6.66
CA LYS A 75 -21.32 -4.56 5.54
C LYS A 75 -22.33 -4.16 4.47
N GLN A 76 -23.58 -3.87 4.84
CA GLN A 76 -24.61 -3.40 3.89
C GLN A 76 -24.17 -2.12 3.16
N LEU A 77 -23.59 -1.15 3.90
CA LEU A 77 -23.05 0.06 3.31
C LEU A 77 -21.91 -0.26 2.33
N GLY A 78 -20.99 -1.13 2.72
CA GLY A 78 -19.88 -1.56 1.87
C GLY A 78 -20.36 -2.26 0.60
N ASP A 79 -21.26 -3.24 0.73
CA ASP A 79 -21.81 -4.02 -0.39
C ASP A 79 -22.61 -3.14 -1.38
N SER A 80 -23.11 -1.97 -0.94
CA SER A 80 -23.79 -1.03 -1.84
C SER A 80 -22.86 -0.30 -2.80
N ILE A 81 -21.53 -0.27 -2.53
CA ILE A 81 -20.55 0.47 -3.32
C ILE A 81 -19.37 -0.39 -3.81
N SER A 82 -19.13 -1.57 -3.21
CA SER A 82 -18.04 -2.46 -3.59
C SER A 82 -18.47 -3.92 -3.58
N LYS A 83 -17.87 -4.71 -4.47
CA LYS A 83 -18.01 -6.18 -4.52
C LYS A 83 -17.11 -6.92 -3.52
N ASN A 84 -16.22 -6.21 -2.83
CA ASN A 84 -15.17 -6.78 -1.99
C ASN A 84 -15.23 -6.16 -0.58
N VAL A 85 -16.10 -6.65 0.28
CA VAL A 85 -16.21 -6.18 1.67
C VAL A 85 -15.71 -7.27 2.62
N LEU A 86 -14.73 -6.93 3.48
CA LEU A 86 -14.08 -7.87 4.39
C LEU A 86 -14.15 -7.37 5.84
N ALA A 87 -14.71 -8.19 6.72
CA ALA A 87 -14.60 -7.97 8.15
C ALA A 87 -13.21 -8.41 8.64
N VAL A 88 -12.43 -7.48 9.17
CA VAL A 88 -11.06 -7.74 9.64
C VAL A 88 -10.79 -6.98 10.94
N SER A 89 -10.04 -7.60 11.86
CA SER A 89 -9.61 -6.92 13.09
C SER A 89 -8.60 -5.79 12.81
N SER A 90 -8.44 -4.89 13.77
CA SER A 90 -7.45 -3.82 13.72
C SER A 90 -6.04 -4.35 13.41
N GLU A 91 -5.60 -5.47 14.05
CA GLU A 91 -4.27 -6.04 13.80
C GLU A 91 -4.10 -6.56 12.36
N LYS A 92 -5.15 -7.19 11.80
CA LYS A 92 -5.12 -7.66 10.40
C LYS A 92 -5.14 -6.48 9.44
N ARG A 93 -5.94 -5.46 9.70
CA ARG A 93 -6.01 -4.24 8.88
C ARG A 93 -4.68 -3.49 8.84
N GLU A 94 -4.00 -3.39 9.98
CA GLU A 94 -2.67 -2.78 10.07
C GLU A 94 -1.64 -3.51 9.18
N LYS A 95 -1.66 -4.85 9.15
CA LYS A 95 -0.82 -5.64 8.24
C LYS A 95 -1.20 -5.46 6.77
N ILE A 96 -2.50 -5.37 6.46
CA ILE A 96 -2.98 -5.06 5.11
C ILE A 96 -2.48 -3.69 4.68
N HIS A 97 -2.60 -2.68 5.57
CA HIS A 97 -2.13 -1.33 5.30
C HIS A 97 -0.61 -1.26 5.07
N LEU A 98 0.19 -1.94 5.91
CA LEU A 98 1.63 -2.06 5.70
C LEU A 98 1.96 -2.67 4.33
N SER A 99 1.25 -3.72 3.94
CA SER A 99 1.43 -4.33 2.62
C SER A 99 1.05 -3.38 1.48
N ALA A 100 0.00 -2.57 1.66
CA ALA A 100 -0.40 -1.53 0.71
C ALA A 100 0.66 -0.43 0.56
N VAL A 101 1.28 0.01 1.66
CA VAL A 101 2.42 0.95 1.63
C VAL A 101 3.55 0.40 0.76
N ILE A 102 3.88 -0.88 0.92
CA ILE A 102 4.95 -1.53 0.13
C ILE A 102 4.62 -1.54 -1.36
N VAL A 103 3.40 -2.00 -1.74
CA VAL A 103 3.06 -2.18 -3.16
C VAL A 103 2.64 -0.88 -3.86
N ASN A 104 2.34 0.17 -3.13
CA ASN A 104 1.91 1.45 -3.69
C ASN A 104 2.96 2.56 -3.42
N ASN A 105 3.16 2.95 -2.16
CA ASN A 105 3.99 4.11 -1.84
C ASN A 105 5.46 3.87 -2.17
N PHE A 106 6.01 2.71 -1.78
CA PHE A 106 7.43 2.39 -2.07
C PHE A 106 7.65 2.15 -3.56
N VAL A 107 6.72 1.50 -4.25
CA VAL A 107 6.81 1.32 -5.70
C VAL A 107 6.79 2.68 -6.41
N ASN A 108 5.90 3.62 -6.01
CA ASN A 108 5.89 4.96 -6.58
C ASN A 108 7.20 5.71 -6.33
N TYR A 109 7.80 5.57 -5.15
CA TYR A 109 9.12 6.15 -4.87
C TYR A 109 10.21 5.54 -5.77
N LEU A 110 10.18 4.24 -6.03
CA LEU A 110 11.11 3.60 -6.97
C LEU A 110 10.91 4.11 -8.42
N TYR A 111 9.68 4.46 -8.82
CA TYR A 111 9.47 5.16 -10.10
C TYR A 111 10.12 6.55 -10.11
N GLN A 112 10.05 7.29 -9.00
CA GLN A 112 10.75 8.58 -8.89
C GLN A 112 12.27 8.39 -8.99
N VAL A 113 12.86 7.43 -8.29
CA VAL A 113 14.29 7.07 -8.41
C VAL A 113 14.68 6.78 -9.86
N ALA A 114 13.89 5.96 -10.55
CA ALA A 114 14.13 5.64 -11.96
C ALA A 114 14.00 6.88 -12.86
N ASN A 115 13.02 7.75 -12.61
CA ASN A 115 12.84 9.00 -13.34
C ASN A 115 14.07 9.91 -13.20
N ASP A 116 14.58 10.08 -11.98
CA ASP A 116 15.73 10.95 -11.73
C ASP A 116 16.98 10.43 -12.46
N LEU A 117 17.25 9.11 -12.41
CA LEU A 117 18.34 8.48 -13.16
C LEU A 117 18.21 8.66 -14.68
N MET A 118 16.97 8.62 -15.22
CA MET A 118 16.72 8.89 -16.64
C MET A 118 17.00 10.35 -16.98
N GLN A 119 16.54 11.28 -16.13
CA GLN A 119 16.73 12.72 -16.33
C GLN A 119 18.22 13.12 -16.29
N GLU A 120 19.05 12.51 -15.44
CA GLU A 120 20.52 12.70 -15.42
C GLU A 120 21.14 12.45 -16.79
N GLN A 121 20.54 11.60 -17.61
CA GLN A 121 20.99 11.28 -18.98
C GLN A 121 20.15 11.96 -20.06
N SER A 122 19.29 12.94 -19.71
CA SER A 122 18.37 13.62 -20.64
C SER A 122 17.42 12.65 -21.38
N LEU A 123 17.05 11.54 -20.74
CA LEU A 123 16.12 10.55 -21.29
C LEU A 123 14.72 10.70 -20.69
N SER A 124 13.69 10.43 -21.50
CA SER A 124 12.30 10.45 -21.04
C SER A 124 11.97 9.22 -20.19
N PHE A 125 11.29 9.44 -19.08
CA PHE A 125 10.71 8.37 -18.24
C PHE A 125 9.68 7.52 -19.00
N ASP A 126 9.09 8.05 -20.08
CA ASP A 126 8.11 7.33 -20.91
C ASP A 126 8.67 6.01 -21.49
N LEU A 127 9.98 5.91 -21.68
CA LEU A 127 10.64 4.68 -22.10
C LEU A 127 10.44 3.52 -21.14
N LEU A 128 10.21 3.79 -19.86
CA LEU A 128 10.01 2.78 -18.81
C LEU A 128 8.54 2.39 -18.58
N LYS A 129 7.59 3.20 -19.05
CA LYS A 129 6.14 2.94 -18.84
C LYS A 129 5.69 1.56 -19.32
N PRO A 130 6.08 1.06 -20.51
CA PRO A 130 5.70 -0.28 -20.94
C PRO A 130 6.21 -1.38 -20.00
N LEU A 131 7.43 -1.24 -19.47
CA LEU A 131 8.01 -2.19 -18.51
C LEU A 131 7.30 -2.17 -17.17
N ILE A 132 6.88 -0.99 -16.71
CA ILE A 132 6.07 -0.83 -15.48
C ILE A 132 4.74 -1.57 -15.62
N MET A 133 4.04 -1.35 -16.73
CA MET A 133 2.76 -2.03 -16.99
C MET A 133 2.92 -3.55 -17.10
N GLU A 134 3.98 -4.03 -17.77
CA GLU A 134 4.27 -5.46 -17.87
C GLU A 134 4.54 -6.07 -16.48
N THR A 135 5.29 -5.36 -15.61
CA THR A 135 5.58 -5.82 -14.26
C THR A 135 4.31 -5.93 -13.40
N ALA A 136 3.42 -4.96 -13.51
CA ALA A 136 2.13 -4.98 -12.82
C ALA A 136 1.19 -6.07 -13.37
N ASN A 137 1.16 -6.26 -14.70
CA ASN A 137 0.29 -7.26 -15.34
C ASN A 137 0.71 -8.71 -15.03
N LYS A 138 2.00 -8.97 -14.88
CA LYS A 138 2.51 -10.32 -14.55
C LYS A 138 1.92 -10.90 -13.28
N ILE A 139 1.69 -10.09 -12.25
CA ILE A 139 1.15 -10.57 -10.97
C ILE A 139 -0.33 -10.98 -11.05
N ASN A 140 -1.04 -10.67 -12.16
CA ASN A 140 -2.39 -11.20 -12.39
C ASN A 140 -2.38 -12.69 -12.74
N HIS A 141 -1.25 -13.22 -13.20
CA HIS A 141 -1.14 -14.60 -13.72
C HIS A 141 -0.04 -15.42 -13.03
N LEU A 142 0.91 -14.73 -12.37
CA LEU A 142 2.03 -15.35 -11.67
C LEU A 142 2.07 -14.89 -10.21
N SER A 143 2.49 -15.77 -9.32
CA SER A 143 2.83 -15.32 -7.96
C SER A 143 4.00 -14.33 -8.03
N PRO A 144 4.12 -13.36 -7.09
CA PRO A 144 5.25 -12.44 -7.04
C PRO A 144 6.61 -13.14 -7.03
N ALA A 145 6.70 -14.32 -6.40
CA ALA A 145 7.91 -15.13 -6.38
C ALA A 145 8.32 -15.65 -7.77
N ASN A 146 7.33 -16.08 -8.57
CA ASN A 146 7.56 -16.58 -9.92
C ASN A 146 7.77 -15.45 -10.95
N ALA A 147 7.16 -14.29 -10.70
CA ALA A 147 7.31 -13.11 -11.55
C ALA A 147 8.69 -12.43 -11.37
N GLN A 148 9.42 -12.70 -10.28
CA GLN A 148 10.71 -12.07 -10.03
C GLN A 148 11.73 -12.43 -11.10
N THR A 149 12.41 -11.41 -11.65
CA THR A 149 13.50 -11.49 -12.62
C THR A 149 14.67 -10.60 -12.23
N GLY A 150 15.66 -10.46 -13.08
CA GLY A 150 16.75 -9.51 -12.92
C GLY A 150 18.08 -10.15 -12.46
N PRO A 151 19.17 -9.33 -12.42
CA PRO A 151 20.51 -9.83 -12.11
C PRO A 151 20.63 -10.42 -10.71
N ALA A 152 19.98 -9.84 -9.70
CA ALA A 152 19.97 -10.36 -8.34
C ALA A 152 19.30 -11.76 -8.24
N LYS A 153 18.18 -11.99 -8.94
CA LYS A 153 17.54 -13.31 -9.00
C LYS A 153 18.47 -14.37 -9.59
N ARG A 154 19.26 -14.01 -10.62
CA ARG A 154 20.18 -14.92 -11.30
C ARG A 154 21.59 -14.98 -10.68
N ASN A 155 21.82 -14.25 -9.58
CA ASN A 155 23.12 -14.10 -8.93
C ASN A 155 24.24 -13.60 -9.91
N ASP A 156 23.87 -12.67 -10.80
CA ASP A 156 24.79 -12.07 -11.78
C ASP A 156 25.64 -10.96 -11.14
N LYS A 157 26.70 -11.37 -10.45
CA LYS A 157 27.59 -10.47 -9.70
C LYS A 157 28.22 -9.40 -10.59
N LYS A 158 28.59 -9.72 -11.84
CA LYS A 158 29.23 -8.77 -12.75
C LYS A 158 28.29 -7.61 -13.11
N THR A 159 27.03 -7.92 -13.41
CA THR A 159 26.02 -6.89 -13.69
C THR A 159 25.72 -6.06 -12.44
N ILE A 160 25.60 -6.68 -11.26
CA ILE A 160 25.37 -5.97 -10.00
C ILE A 160 26.51 -5.00 -9.69
N GLU A 161 27.78 -5.42 -9.78
CA GLU A 161 28.93 -4.56 -9.57
C GLU A 161 28.98 -3.38 -10.54
N LYS A 162 28.70 -3.63 -11.84
CA LYS A 162 28.62 -2.57 -12.84
C LYS A 162 27.56 -1.54 -12.48
N GLN A 163 26.37 -1.98 -12.06
CA GLN A 163 25.26 -1.09 -11.67
C GLN A 163 25.57 -0.31 -10.39
N LEU A 164 26.21 -0.93 -9.38
CA LEU A 164 26.69 -0.24 -8.18
C LEU A 164 27.74 0.82 -8.49
N ASN A 165 28.62 0.56 -9.46
CA ASN A 165 29.61 1.54 -9.91
C ASN A 165 28.97 2.73 -10.63
N LEU A 166 27.90 2.52 -11.41
CA LEU A 166 27.11 3.60 -12.00
C LEU A 166 26.44 4.49 -10.95
N LEU A 167 26.09 3.91 -9.78
CA LEU A 167 25.46 4.60 -8.66
C LEU A 167 26.46 5.09 -7.60
N LYS A 168 27.77 5.10 -7.87
CA LYS A 168 28.80 5.35 -6.86
C LYS A 168 28.59 6.66 -6.10
N GLU A 169 28.26 7.73 -6.81
CA GLU A 169 28.00 9.08 -6.27
C GLU A 169 26.49 9.42 -6.18
N SER A 170 25.63 8.46 -6.47
CA SER A 170 24.17 8.65 -6.45
C SER A 170 23.62 8.47 -5.03
N PRO A 171 22.65 9.31 -4.61
CA PRO A 171 21.94 9.12 -3.35
C PRO A 171 21.09 7.82 -3.33
N TYR A 172 20.91 7.17 -4.49
CA TYR A 172 20.10 5.97 -4.64
C TYR A 172 20.89 4.66 -4.53
N LYS A 173 22.19 4.73 -4.28
CA LYS A 173 23.06 3.55 -4.17
C LYS A 173 22.61 2.60 -3.08
N ASP A 174 22.29 3.12 -1.90
CA ASP A 174 21.93 2.30 -0.74
C ASP A 174 20.60 1.56 -0.96
N ILE A 175 19.58 2.22 -1.50
CA ILE A 175 18.31 1.56 -1.81
C ILE A 175 18.47 0.45 -2.87
N TYR A 176 19.31 0.70 -3.90
CA TYR A 176 19.62 -0.33 -4.88
C TYR A 176 20.30 -1.53 -4.23
N GLN A 177 21.29 -1.29 -3.36
CA GLN A 177 22.03 -2.34 -2.68
C GLN A 177 21.17 -3.15 -1.73
N ASP A 178 20.32 -2.50 -0.93
CA ASP A 178 19.42 -3.15 0.04
C ASP A 178 18.39 -4.05 -0.66
N LEU A 179 17.78 -3.58 -1.74
CA LEU A 179 16.87 -4.38 -2.54
C LEU A 179 17.58 -5.56 -3.22
N THR A 180 18.77 -5.33 -3.78
CA THR A 180 19.60 -6.37 -4.39
C THR A 180 19.94 -7.46 -3.37
N ASN A 181 20.42 -7.08 -2.19
CA ASN A 181 20.75 -8.01 -1.10
C ASN A 181 19.55 -8.81 -0.63
N SER A 182 18.38 -8.15 -0.52
CA SER A 182 17.13 -8.79 -0.12
C SER A 182 16.69 -9.86 -1.14
N ILE A 183 16.82 -9.56 -2.44
CA ILE A 183 16.50 -10.51 -3.52
C ILE A 183 17.52 -11.67 -3.52
N LEU A 184 18.82 -11.38 -3.43
CA LEU A 184 19.86 -12.40 -3.35
C LEU A 184 19.61 -13.36 -2.19
N LYS A 185 19.34 -12.84 -1.00
CA LYS A 185 19.04 -13.62 0.20
C LYS A 185 17.81 -14.51 0.00
N LYS A 186 16.75 -14.00 -0.61
CA LYS A 186 15.49 -14.74 -0.80
C LYS A 186 15.61 -15.86 -1.83
N TYR A 187 16.39 -15.68 -2.89
CA TYR A 187 16.36 -16.58 -4.05
C TYR A 187 17.65 -17.40 -4.26
N ASN A 188 18.74 -17.09 -3.55
CA ASN A 188 20.04 -17.74 -3.76
C ASN A 188 20.66 -18.33 -2.47
N ASN A 189 20.01 -18.21 -1.31
CA ASN A 189 20.40 -18.92 -0.08
C ASN A 189 19.73 -20.30 -0.08
N HIS A 190 20.38 -21.26 -0.75
CA HIS A 190 20.17 -22.71 -0.59
C HIS A 190 21.45 -23.33 -0.09
#